data_76c6f991926f2aec363ac42473d99043
#
_entry.id   76c6f991926f2aec363ac42473d99043
#
_cell.length_a   1.000
_cell.length_b   1.000
_cell.length_c   1.000
_cell.angle_alpha   90.00
_cell.angle_beta   90.00
_cell.angle_gamma   90.00
#
_symmetry.space_group_name_H-M   'P 1'
#
loop_
_entity.id
_entity.type
_entity.pdbx_description
1 polymer ?
#
loop_
_entity_poly.entity_id
_entity_poly.type
_entity_poly.pdbx_seq_one_letter_code
_entity_poly.pdbx_strand_id
1 'polypeptide(L)'
;MRIGLNTGPGVAGLMGSPRKLNYTVMGDTVNTASRLEGANKPYGSRILMSLATKEAAGPRVLTRPLDYVKVKGKKEATPLFEMIGLEGVGKPLYNAEYVDAWVVALADYKRGDFAQAISSFEACQQKQPQDKAAQLFIDRSRHFLDEHPAAWDGVYEMKTK
;
A
#
# COMPACT_ATOMS: atom_id res chain seq x y z
N MET A 1 2.17 4.73 15.36
CA MET A 1 1.50 5.79 14.54
C MET A 1 1.44 5.28 13.12
N ARG A 2 0.32 5.48 12.41
CA ARG A 2 0.14 5.17 10.98
C ARG A 2 -0.21 6.45 10.25
N ILE A 3 0.26 6.59 9.01
CA ILE A 3 0.06 7.77 8.19
C ILE A 3 -0.36 7.34 6.79
N GLY A 4 -1.37 7.98 6.24
CA GLY A 4 -1.77 7.87 4.83
C GLY A 4 -1.55 9.20 4.13
N LEU A 5 -0.80 9.20 3.04
CA LEU A 5 -0.48 10.39 2.25
C LEU A 5 -1.13 10.30 0.88
N ASN A 6 -1.91 11.32 0.54
CA ASN A 6 -2.51 11.44 -0.79
C ASN A 6 -2.46 12.87 -1.31
N THR A 7 -2.11 13.03 -2.56
CA THR A 7 -2.03 14.31 -3.26
C THR A 7 -3.18 14.41 -4.26
N GLY A 8 -3.86 15.55 -4.27
CA GLY A 8 -4.95 15.81 -5.19
C GLY A 8 -5.76 17.05 -4.79
N PRO A 9 -6.78 17.43 -5.56
CA PRO A 9 -7.63 18.56 -5.25
C PRO A 9 -8.48 18.32 -4.00
N GLY A 10 -8.78 19.38 -3.26
CA GLY A 10 -9.66 19.36 -2.10
C GLY A 10 -10.40 20.67 -1.95
N VAL A 11 -11.53 20.65 -1.25
CA VAL A 11 -12.29 21.84 -0.90
C VAL A 11 -12.04 22.17 0.56
N ALA A 12 -11.49 23.35 0.83
CA ALA A 12 -11.26 23.84 2.18
C ALA A 12 -12.27 24.94 2.54
N GLY A 13 -12.81 24.89 3.75
CA GLY A 13 -13.78 25.89 4.20
C GLY A 13 -14.30 25.63 5.60
N LEU A 14 -15.14 26.55 6.07
CA LEU A 14 -15.87 26.40 7.33
C LEU A 14 -17.04 25.45 7.13
N MET A 15 -17.04 24.37 7.88
CA MET A 15 -18.09 23.32 7.79
C MET A 15 -18.55 22.94 9.19
N GLY A 16 -19.85 22.64 9.30
CA GLY A 16 -20.46 22.24 10.56
C GLY A 16 -21.88 22.79 10.71
N SER A 17 -22.35 22.82 11.94
CA SER A 17 -23.63 23.42 12.30
C SER A 17 -23.46 24.90 12.67
N PRO A 18 -24.56 25.71 12.73
CA PRO A 18 -24.49 27.10 13.17
C PRO A 18 -23.86 27.30 14.57
N ARG A 19 -23.87 26.25 15.39
CA ARG A 19 -23.29 26.27 16.75
C ARG A 19 -21.86 25.79 16.83
N LYS A 20 -21.35 25.08 15.77
CA LYS A 20 -20.00 24.54 15.77
C LYS A 20 -19.48 24.46 14.34
N LEU A 21 -18.69 25.46 13.98
CA LEU A 21 -17.99 25.52 12.69
C LEU A 21 -16.52 25.13 12.89
N ASN A 22 -16.05 24.25 12.01
CA ASN A 22 -14.63 23.91 11.93
C ASN A 22 -14.12 24.25 10.53
N TYR A 23 -12.96 24.86 10.45
CA TYR A 23 -12.26 24.99 9.18
C TYR A 23 -11.62 23.64 8.85
N THR A 24 -12.04 23.04 7.77
CA THR A 24 -11.61 21.67 7.39
C THR A 24 -11.49 21.53 5.89
N VAL A 25 -10.86 20.45 5.47
CA VAL A 25 -10.73 20.06 4.07
C VAL A 25 -11.59 18.83 3.82
N MET A 26 -12.37 18.86 2.73
CA MET A 26 -13.18 17.72 2.29
C MET A 26 -12.90 17.38 0.83
N GLY A 27 -13.22 16.16 0.47
CA GLY A 27 -13.10 15.63 -0.88
C GLY A 27 -12.59 14.20 -0.91
N ASP A 28 -12.62 13.62 -2.10
CA ASP A 28 -12.13 12.27 -2.32
C ASP A 28 -10.63 12.10 -1.98
N THR A 29 -9.85 13.18 -2.15
CA THR A 29 -8.44 13.25 -1.78
C THR A 29 -8.21 12.97 -0.30
N VAL A 30 -9.01 13.60 0.57
CA VAL A 30 -8.92 13.43 2.03
C VAL A 30 -9.39 12.02 2.43
N ASN A 31 -10.50 11.56 1.84
CA ASN A 31 -11.01 10.22 2.08
C ASN A 31 -10.00 9.14 1.67
N THR A 32 -9.29 9.34 0.56
CA THR A 32 -8.24 8.45 0.09
C THR A 32 -7.07 8.42 1.09
N ALA A 33 -6.62 9.56 1.59
CA ALA A 33 -5.57 9.61 2.63
C ALA A 33 -5.98 8.84 3.90
N SER A 34 -7.23 9.00 4.36
CA SER A 34 -7.76 8.26 5.50
C SER A 34 -7.79 6.75 5.25
N ARG A 35 -8.17 6.33 4.04
CA ARG A 35 -8.15 4.90 3.65
C ARG A 35 -6.73 4.33 3.63
N LEU A 36 -5.76 5.10 3.13
CA LEU A 36 -4.34 4.72 3.15
C LEU A 36 -3.81 4.59 4.58
N GLU A 37 -4.23 5.47 5.50
CA GLU A 37 -3.89 5.33 6.92
C GLU A 37 -4.39 3.98 7.46
N GLY A 38 -5.67 3.66 7.24
CA GLY A 38 -6.25 2.38 7.67
C GLY A 38 -5.60 1.16 7.03
N ALA A 39 -5.21 1.27 5.76
CA ALA A 39 -4.55 0.20 5.00
C ALA A 39 -3.16 -0.17 5.56
N ASN A 40 -2.49 0.70 6.30
CA ASN A 40 -1.23 0.34 6.97
C ASN A 40 -1.37 -0.88 7.92
N LYS A 41 -2.55 -1.07 8.50
CA LYS A 41 -2.75 -2.10 9.56
C LYS A 41 -2.47 -3.53 9.07
N PRO A 42 -3.09 -4.02 8.01
CA PRO A 42 -2.85 -5.40 7.54
C PRO A 42 -1.42 -5.62 7.05
N TYR A 43 -0.78 -4.62 6.44
CA TYR A 43 0.60 -4.75 5.95
C TYR A 43 1.66 -4.57 7.05
N GLY A 44 1.28 -4.07 8.23
CA GLY A 44 2.24 -3.73 9.27
C GLY A 44 3.11 -2.52 8.94
N SER A 45 2.76 -1.77 7.89
CA SER A 45 3.46 -0.56 7.45
C SER A 45 3.15 0.64 8.36
N ARG A 46 3.94 1.71 8.23
CA ARG A 46 3.76 2.94 8.99
C ARG A 46 3.26 4.10 8.15
N ILE A 47 3.77 4.22 6.93
CA ILE A 47 3.46 5.34 6.02
C ILE A 47 3.14 4.75 4.65
N LEU A 48 1.90 4.89 4.22
CA LEU A 48 1.46 4.55 2.87
C LEU A 48 1.15 5.80 2.08
N MET A 49 1.44 5.76 0.79
CA MET A 49 1.15 6.85 -0.12
C MET A 49 0.58 6.37 -1.44
N SER A 50 -0.21 7.24 -2.07
CA SER A 50 -0.70 7.05 -3.43
C SER A 50 0.41 7.28 -4.47
N LEU A 51 0.17 6.82 -5.70
CA LEU A 51 1.07 7.11 -6.83
C LEU A 51 1.26 8.61 -7.03
N ALA A 52 0.17 9.39 -6.99
CA ALA A 52 0.24 10.85 -7.14
C ALA A 52 1.14 11.51 -6.08
N THR A 53 1.11 11.01 -4.85
CA THR A 53 2.01 11.52 -3.79
C THR A 53 3.45 11.10 -4.04
N LYS A 54 3.69 9.84 -4.43
CA LYS A 54 5.04 9.37 -4.77
C LYS A 54 5.67 10.20 -5.88
N GLU A 55 4.92 10.46 -6.95
CA GLU A 55 5.40 11.28 -8.07
C GLU A 55 5.68 12.72 -7.66
N ALA A 56 4.77 13.34 -6.89
CA ALA A 56 4.95 14.70 -6.39
C ALA A 56 6.11 14.85 -5.40
N ALA A 57 6.38 13.82 -4.59
CA ALA A 57 7.46 13.82 -3.61
C ALA A 57 8.86 13.68 -4.26
N GLY A 58 8.91 13.10 -5.45
CA GLY A 58 10.15 12.92 -6.21
C GLY A 58 11.09 11.86 -5.66
N PRO A 59 12.31 11.74 -6.24
CA PRO A 59 13.22 10.61 -6.01
C PRO A 59 13.85 10.59 -4.60
N ARG A 60 13.83 11.70 -3.88
CA ARG A 60 14.38 11.76 -2.52
C ARG A 60 13.57 10.96 -1.50
N VAL A 61 12.33 10.65 -1.81
CA VAL A 61 11.48 9.81 -0.97
C VAL A 61 11.62 8.35 -1.43
N LEU A 62 12.30 7.56 -0.63
CA LEU A 62 12.53 6.14 -0.90
C LEU A 62 11.26 5.36 -0.61
N THR A 63 10.79 4.61 -1.60
CA THR A 63 9.55 3.84 -1.50
C THR A 63 9.73 2.43 -2.05
N ARG A 64 8.90 1.50 -1.59
CA ARG A 64 8.66 0.24 -2.32
C ARG A 64 7.21 0.17 -2.80
N PRO A 65 6.92 -0.42 -3.98
CA PRO A 65 5.55 -0.78 -4.34
C PRO A 65 5.06 -1.83 -3.33
N LEU A 66 3.88 -1.61 -2.74
CA LEU A 66 3.39 -2.52 -1.71
C LEU A 66 2.31 -3.45 -2.23
N ASP A 67 1.29 -2.89 -2.89
CA ASP A 67 0.15 -3.67 -3.41
C ASP A 67 -0.60 -2.90 -4.51
N TYR A 68 -1.51 -3.60 -5.19
CA TYR A 68 -2.53 -3.02 -6.06
C TYR A 68 -3.90 -3.40 -5.49
N VAL A 69 -4.60 -2.42 -4.96
CA VAL A 69 -5.85 -2.69 -4.25
C VAL A 69 -7.03 -1.96 -4.86
N LYS A 70 -8.15 -2.62 -4.88
CA LYS A 70 -9.44 -1.99 -5.14
C LYS A 70 -10.03 -1.55 -3.82
N VAL A 71 -10.05 -0.24 -3.61
CA VAL A 71 -10.62 0.35 -2.41
C VAL A 71 -12.13 0.39 -2.56
N LYS A 72 -12.89 0.03 -1.52
CA LYS A 72 -14.35 0.03 -1.53
C LYS A 72 -14.91 1.36 -2.08
N GLY A 73 -15.73 1.28 -3.14
CA GLY A 73 -16.34 2.43 -3.81
C GLY A 73 -15.51 3.05 -4.93
N LYS A 74 -14.34 2.49 -5.27
CA LYS A 74 -13.58 2.83 -6.48
C LYS A 74 -13.64 1.68 -7.48
N LYS A 75 -13.82 2.02 -8.77
CA LYS A 75 -13.83 1.03 -9.87
C LYS A 75 -12.41 0.63 -10.29
N GLU A 76 -11.45 1.52 -10.10
CA GLU A 76 -10.07 1.33 -10.52
C GLU A 76 -9.17 0.87 -9.37
N ALA A 77 -8.24 -0.01 -9.70
CA ALA A 77 -7.19 -0.41 -8.77
C ALA A 77 -6.23 0.74 -8.50
N THR A 78 -5.87 0.90 -7.24
CA THR A 78 -4.95 1.96 -6.81
C THR A 78 -3.64 1.32 -6.36
N PRO A 79 -2.50 1.67 -6.96
CA PRO A 79 -1.20 1.23 -6.48
C PRO A 79 -0.87 1.90 -5.14
N LEU A 80 -0.43 1.08 -4.20
CA LEU A 80 0.02 1.51 -2.88
C LEU A 80 1.54 1.48 -2.82
N PHE A 81 2.12 2.52 -2.24
CA PHE A 81 3.56 2.61 -1.99
C PHE A 81 3.81 2.78 -0.49
N GLU A 82 4.72 2.01 0.05
CA GLU A 82 5.24 2.23 1.39
C GLU A 82 6.45 3.14 1.33
N MET A 83 6.46 4.19 2.16
CA MET A 83 7.65 5.00 2.38
C MET A 83 8.62 4.24 3.28
N ILE A 84 9.83 4.01 2.78
CA ILE A 84 10.86 3.25 3.50
C ILE A 84 12.02 4.12 4.01
N GLY A 85 12.08 5.38 3.59
CA GLY A 85 13.13 6.32 4.03
C GLY A 85 13.20 7.57 3.18
N LEU A 86 14.22 8.36 3.48
CA LEU A 86 14.61 9.54 2.70
C LEU A 86 16.07 9.40 2.29
N GLU A 87 16.38 9.79 1.08
CA GLU A 87 17.75 9.82 0.58
C GLU A 87 18.63 10.73 1.44
N GLY A 88 19.77 10.21 1.89
CA GLY A 88 20.71 10.94 2.73
C GLY A 88 20.27 11.14 4.19
N VAL A 89 19.15 10.58 4.62
CA VAL A 89 18.63 10.71 5.99
C VAL A 89 18.53 9.33 6.66
N GLY A 90 19.55 9.00 7.47
CA GLY A 90 19.58 7.73 8.20
C GLY A 90 19.64 6.50 7.29
N LYS A 91 19.27 5.34 7.85
CA LYS A 91 19.16 4.10 7.09
C LYS A 91 17.69 3.87 6.67
N PRO A 92 17.42 3.50 5.42
CA PRO A 92 16.09 3.10 5.02
C PRO A 92 15.66 1.82 5.76
N LEU A 93 14.35 1.58 5.85
CA LEU A 93 13.79 0.37 6.47
C LEU A 93 14.29 -0.91 5.78
N TYR A 94 14.47 -0.83 4.47
CA TYR A 94 14.92 -1.93 3.62
C TYR A 94 16.05 -1.44 2.71
N ASN A 95 17.03 -2.30 2.45
CA ASN A 95 18.08 -2.03 1.45
C ASN A 95 17.57 -2.30 0.02
N ALA A 96 18.32 -1.85 -0.97
CA ALA A 96 17.96 -1.99 -2.39
C ALA A 96 17.75 -3.45 -2.79
N GLU A 97 18.65 -4.36 -2.37
CA GLU A 97 18.55 -5.79 -2.68
C GLU A 97 17.23 -6.42 -2.19
N TYR A 98 16.78 -6.01 -1.00
CA TYR A 98 15.49 -6.46 -0.48
C TYR A 98 14.31 -5.90 -1.30
N VAL A 99 14.38 -4.62 -1.67
CA VAL A 99 13.33 -3.98 -2.49
C VAL A 99 13.24 -4.64 -3.86
N ASP A 100 14.38 -4.97 -4.48
CA ASP A 100 14.41 -5.67 -5.77
C ASP A 100 13.78 -7.07 -5.67
N ALA A 101 14.14 -7.84 -4.63
CA ALA A 101 13.53 -9.14 -4.38
C ALA A 101 12.03 -9.04 -4.11
N TRP A 102 11.59 -8.02 -3.38
CA TRP A 102 10.19 -7.71 -3.14
C TRP A 102 9.42 -7.42 -4.44
N VAL A 103 9.99 -6.61 -5.34
CA VAL A 103 9.38 -6.28 -6.63
C VAL A 103 9.17 -7.53 -7.47
N VAL A 104 10.13 -8.46 -7.48
CA VAL A 104 9.99 -9.75 -8.17
C VAL A 104 8.85 -10.57 -7.57
N ALA A 105 8.80 -10.73 -6.24
CA ALA A 105 7.75 -11.47 -5.55
C ALA A 105 6.34 -10.87 -5.82
N LEU A 106 6.24 -9.54 -5.80
CA LEU A 106 5.00 -8.84 -6.11
C LEU A 106 4.58 -9.03 -7.58
N ALA A 107 5.52 -9.10 -8.50
CA ALA A 107 5.25 -9.37 -9.91
C ALA A 107 4.73 -10.80 -10.10
N ASP A 108 5.29 -11.81 -9.41
CA ASP A 108 4.81 -13.19 -9.43
C ASP A 108 3.35 -13.27 -8.94
N TYR A 109 3.06 -12.63 -7.81
CA TYR A 109 1.72 -12.54 -7.25
C TYR A 109 0.72 -11.89 -8.23
N LYS A 110 1.10 -10.78 -8.85
CA LYS A 110 0.25 -10.06 -9.81
C LYS A 110 -0.07 -10.88 -11.05
N ARG A 111 0.85 -11.71 -11.53
CA ARG A 111 0.61 -12.63 -12.66
C ARG A 111 -0.28 -13.81 -12.31
N GLY A 112 -0.58 -14.02 -11.01
CA GLY A 112 -1.32 -15.19 -10.54
C GLY A 112 -0.45 -16.43 -10.41
N ASP A 113 0.87 -16.30 -10.49
CA ASP A 113 1.79 -17.40 -10.21
C ASP A 113 1.98 -17.55 -8.70
N PHE A 114 0.91 -18.01 -8.03
CA PHE A 114 0.84 -18.03 -6.58
C PHE A 114 1.85 -18.99 -5.95
N ALA A 115 2.18 -20.10 -6.62
CA ALA A 115 3.20 -21.03 -6.14
C ALA A 115 4.59 -20.35 -6.13
N GLN A 116 4.95 -19.67 -7.21
CA GLN A 116 6.21 -18.91 -7.29
C GLN A 116 6.20 -17.73 -6.33
N ALA A 117 5.06 -17.01 -6.22
CA ALA A 117 4.92 -15.88 -5.30
C ALA A 117 5.17 -16.30 -3.84
N ILE A 118 4.65 -17.46 -3.39
CA ILE A 118 4.92 -18.00 -2.05
C ILE A 118 6.43 -18.15 -1.85
N SER A 119 7.12 -18.85 -2.75
CA SER A 119 8.57 -19.07 -2.65
C SER A 119 9.36 -17.76 -2.63
N SER A 120 8.98 -16.80 -3.48
CA SER A 120 9.63 -15.48 -3.56
C SER A 120 9.40 -14.64 -2.30
N PHE A 121 8.19 -14.65 -1.72
CA PHE A 121 7.90 -13.94 -0.46
C PHE A 121 8.51 -14.65 0.76
N GLU A 122 8.62 -15.97 0.78
CA GLU A 122 9.34 -16.70 1.82
C GLU A 122 10.83 -16.34 1.82
N ALA A 123 11.45 -16.20 0.65
CA ALA A 123 12.82 -15.68 0.54
C ALA A 123 12.96 -14.23 1.03
N CYS A 124 11.97 -13.37 0.77
CA CYS A 124 11.89 -12.03 1.35
C CYS A 124 11.78 -12.09 2.89
N GLN A 125 10.94 -12.95 3.42
CA GLN A 125 10.74 -13.10 4.86
C GLN A 125 11.99 -13.62 5.58
N GLN A 126 12.77 -14.50 4.95
CA GLN A 126 14.06 -14.94 5.49
C GLN A 126 15.06 -13.78 5.63
N LYS A 127 15.07 -12.84 4.67
CA LYS A 127 15.92 -11.63 4.72
C LYS A 127 15.41 -10.59 5.72
N GLN A 128 14.09 -10.47 5.89
CA GLN A 128 13.42 -9.50 6.76
C GLN A 128 12.27 -10.15 7.54
N PRO A 129 12.56 -10.91 8.61
CA PRO A 129 11.54 -11.63 9.39
C PRO A 129 10.48 -10.73 10.04
N GLN A 130 10.77 -9.43 10.19
CA GLN A 130 9.85 -8.46 10.78
C GLN A 130 8.88 -7.84 9.76
N ASP A 131 9.06 -8.13 8.46
CA ASP A 131 8.16 -7.60 7.43
C ASP A 131 6.84 -8.39 7.38
N LYS A 132 5.83 -7.82 8.02
CA LYS A 132 4.49 -8.43 8.07
C LYS A 132 3.81 -8.49 6.71
N ALA A 133 4.19 -7.63 5.78
CA ALA A 133 3.63 -7.65 4.45
C ALA A 133 4.03 -8.94 3.71
N ALA A 134 5.25 -9.44 3.87
CA ALA A 134 5.67 -10.70 3.27
C ALA A 134 4.79 -11.86 3.74
N GLN A 135 4.53 -11.97 5.04
CA GLN A 135 3.62 -13.00 5.57
C GLN A 135 2.19 -12.85 5.02
N LEU A 136 1.68 -11.63 4.94
CA LEU A 136 0.36 -11.36 4.37
C LEU A 136 0.23 -11.84 2.92
N PHE A 137 1.25 -11.62 2.09
CA PHE A 137 1.25 -12.08 0.71
C PHE A 137 1.41 -13.58 0.57
N ILE A 138 2.19 -14.22 1.45
CA ILE A 138 2.28 -15.69 1.53
C ILE A 138 0.88 -16.28 1.83
N ASP A 139 0.20 -15.75 2.84
CA ASP A 139 -1.13 -16.24 3.25
C ASP A 139 -2.17 -16.04 2.14
N ARG A 140 -2.16 -14.88 1.48
CA ARG A 140 -3.04 -14.60 0.32
C ARG A 140 -2.74 -15.52 -0.85
N SER A 141 -1.48 -15.74 -1.16
CA SER A 141 -1.07 -16.61 -2.27
C SER A 141 -1.48 -18.05 -2.02
N ARG A 142 -1.36 -18.56 -0.79
CA ARG A 142 -1.85 -19.87 -0.41
C ARG A 142 -3.36 -19.99 -0.59
N HIS A 143 -4.11 -19.02 -0.09
CA HIS A 143 -5.56 -18.96 -0.25
C HIS A 143 -6.00 -18.98 -1.72
N PHE A 144 -5.37 -18.17 -2.57
CA PHE A 144 -5.68 -18.15 -4.01
C PHE A 144 -5.20 -19.39 -4.76
N LEU A 145 -4.16 -20.05 -4.29
CA LEU A 145 -3.73 -21.33 -4.83
C LEU A 145 -4.78 -22.41 -4.59
N ASP A 146 -5.45 -22.38 -3.43
CA ASP A 146 -6.54 -23.32 -3.08
C ASP A 146 -7.86 -22.97 -3.78
N GLU A 147 -8.21 -21.69 -3.86
CA GLU A 147 -9.48 -21.23 -4.45
C GLU A 147 -9.49 -21.20 -5.99
N HIS A 148 -8.33 -21.15 -6.64
CA HIS A 148 -8.17 -21.06 -8.10
C HIS A 148 -9.09 -19.99 -8.73
N PRO A 149 -8.88 -18.70 -8.46
CA PRO A 149 -9.77 -17.66 -8.98
C PRO A 149 -9.82 -17.69 -10.51
N ALA A 150 -11.03 -17.85 -11.07
CA ALA A 150 -11.24 -18.01 -12.51
C ALA A 150 -10.82 -16.78 -13.35
N ALA A 151 -10.73 -15.61 -12.72
CA ALA A 151 -10.29 -14.36 -13.35
C ALA A 151 -9.47 -13.55 -12.34
N TRP A 152 -8.16 -13.77 -12.33
CA TRP A 152 -7.24 -12.96 -11.53
C TRP A 152 -6.70 -11.80 -12.38
N ASP A 153 -6.93 -10.57 -11.91
CA ASP A 153 -6.49 -9.33 -12.57
C ASP A 153 -5.28 -8.65 -11.87
N GLY A 154 -4.68 -9.33 -10.88
CA GLY A 154 -3.56 -8.79 -10.10
C GLY A 154 -3.97 -7.82 -9.00
N VAL A 155 -5.26 -7.67 -8.74
CA VAL A 155 -5.82 -6.69 -7.81
C VAL A 155 -6.47 -7.37 -6.62
N TYR A 156 -6.09 -6.95 -5.42
CA TYR A 156 -6.74 -7.43 -4.21
C TYR A 156 -7.91 -6.54 -3.80
N GLU A 157 -9.09 -7.11 -3.65
CA GLU A 157 -10.25 -6.39 -3.16
C GLU A 157 -10.24 -6.32 -1.63
N MET A 158 -9.97 -5.13 -1.09
CA MET A 158 -9.94 -4.93 0.37
C MET A 158 -11.33 -5.00 0.96
N LYS A 159 -11.62 -6.07 1.70
CA LYS A 159 -12.83 -6.21 2.53
C LYS A 159 -12.64 -5.38 3.82
N THR A 160 -12.60 -4.06 3.74
CA THR A 160 -12.58 -3.21 4.94
C THR A 160 -13.99 -2.83 5.36
N LYS A 161 -14.26 -3.09 6.65
CA LYS A 161 -15.33 -2.40 7.37
C LYS A 161 -14.85 -1.01 7.76
#